data_6b9020d7bdef77554d69d4100f098336
#
_entry.id   6b9020d7bdef77554d69d4100f098336
#
_cell.length_a   1.000
_cell.length_b   1.000
_cell.length_c   1.000
_cell.angle_alpha   90.00
_cell.angle_beta   90.00
_cell.angle_gamma   90.00
#
_symmetry.space_group_name_H-M   'P 1'
#
loop_
_entity.id
_entity.type
_entity.pdbx_description
1 polymer ?
#
loop_
_entity_poly.entity_id
_entity_poly.type
_entity_poly.pdbx_seq_one_letter_code
_entity_poly.pdbx_strand_id
1 'polypeptide(L)'
;ITKDKSYTFDYEYRPKNNLTLAATIYKQEQDRDIQTESIDDIRIVSSPAGYTYGSYKEEMNFYGVTSKMNAKFEEDKKGLKLKSKYDYSNGQIIFGYDYQKAVNKRDSFVQSETLKSYNNGYSNKTLEGEDIQPVINRVKVNMEKESHGFYVFNKFDATNKLDITTGFRTEITKYNGKRVNGPNTMPFVAAKTAEINTDRRLENYAGEFGALYKYRDTGRVFLRYEKGFVTPFANQLTDKVRDTTLPKKVGFFDPPQVNVASKYVDNNLKSEKTDTVELGVRDYFFGSLFSASVFLTDTKDEITLISSGVTNPAVNRWKYRNIGKTRRMGLELEAEQNFGNWSLSQSLTLLNTKVLKANEEARLEKGDQVPLVPRVKATLGVKYNFTDKIALVGTYTYFSKRDTREIRESEDLNKDDDIIKHTIGGYGVTDLGVLYKADAYSNIKVGAKNIFNKKYNLRETSLEALPAPEKTYYLEMNVRF
;
A
#
# COMPACT_ATOMS: atom_id res chain seq x y z
N ILE A 1 5.31 -4.93 -18.34
CA ILE A 1 6.69 -5.44 -18.29
C ILE A 1 7.42 -4.70 -17.18
N THR A 2 8.11 -5.45 -16.30
CA THR A 2 8.97 -4.88 -15.27
C THR A 2 10.40 -5.32 -15.52
N LYS A 3 11.34 -4.37 -15.45
CA LYS A 3 12.77 -4.62 -15.55
C LYS A 3 13.42 -4.04 -14.30
N ASP A 4 14.12 -4.88 -13.55
CA ASP A 4 14.83 -4.48 -12.34
C ASP A 4 16.32 -4.77 -12.49
N LYS A 5 17.15 -3.80 -12.12
CA LYS A 5 18.59 -3.95 -12.02
C LYS A 5 19.06 -3.49 -10.65
N SER A 6 19.90 -4.27 -10.00
CA SER A 6 20.46 -3.91 -8.70
C SER A 6 21.94 -4.23 -8.69
N TYR A 7 22.71 -3.25 -8.22
CA TYR A 7 24.16 -3.34 -8.04
C TYR A 7 24.44 -2.97 -6.60
N THR A 8 25.16 -3.82 -5.88
CA THR A 8 25.56 -3.58 -4.50
C THR A 8 27.02 -3.94 -4.34
N PHE A 9 27.74 -3.07 -3.70
CA PHE A 9 29.11 -3.29 -3.29
C PHE A 9 29.19 -3.14 -1.78
N ASP A 10 29.57 -4.21 -1.10
CA ASP A 10 29.77 -4.26 0.34
C ASP A 10 31.25 -4.40 0.65
N TYR A 11 31.74 -3.59 1.59
CA TYR A 11 33.08 -3.65 2.11
C TYR A 11 33.05 -3.71 3.63
N GLU A 12 33.77 -4.67 4.20
CA GLU A 12 33.93 -4.81 5.64
C GLU A 12 35.41 -4.84 6.00
N TYR A 13 35.75 -4.06 7.00
CA TYR A 13 37.13 -3.96 7.53
C TYR A 13 37.13 -4.11 9.04
N ARG A 14 37.99 -4.97 9.55
CA ARG A 14 38.14 -5.26 10.98
C ARG A 14 39.52 -4.84 11.45
N PRO A 15 39.73 -3.56 11.81
CA PRO A 15 41.04 -3.06 12.29
C PRO A 15 41.45 -3.70 13.62
N LYS A 16 40.47 -4.15 14.42
CA LYS A 16 40.64 -4.86 15.68
C LYS A 16 39.56 -5.94 15.83
N ASN A 17 39.78 -6.95 16.67
CA ASN A 17 38.84 -8.04 16.91
C ASN A 17 37.47 -7.55 17.38
N ASN A 18 37.41 -6.40 18.05
CA ASN A 18 36.20 -5.82 18.62
C ASN A 18 35.67 -4.60 17.84
N LEU A 19 36.28 -4.25 16.69
CA LEU A 19 35.82 -3.14 15.87
C LEU A 19 35.61 -3.57 14.42
N THR A 20 34.38 -3.43 13.93
CA THR A 20 34.02 -3.68 12.55
C THR A 20 33.54 -2.38 11.90
N LEU A 21 34.14 -2.02 10.77
CA LEU A 21 33.72 -0.91 9.91
C LEU A 21 33.13 -1.51 8.63
N ALA A 22 31.95 -1.07 8.24
CA ALA A 22 31.32 -1.54 7.01
C ALA A 22 30.79 -0.37 6.19
N ALA A 23 30.92 -0.50 4.87
CA ALA A 23 30.39 0.43 3.90
C ALA A 23 29.64 -0.34 2.82
N THR A 24 28.44 0.12 2.49
CA THR A 24 27.64 -0.41 1.39
C THR A 24 27.33 0.72 0.42
N ILE A 25 27.65 0.52 -0.85
CA ILE A 25 27.23 1.42 -1.94
C ILE A 25 26.28 0.62 -2.83
N TYR A 26 25.16 1.22 -3.18
CA TYR A 26 24.19 0.54 -4.04
C TYR A 26 23.56 1.46 -5.07
N LYS A 27 23.15 0.85 -6.18
CA LYS A 27 22.31 1.45 -7.22
C LYS A 27 21.22 0.45 -7.62
N GLN A 28 19.98 0.93 -7.71
CA GLN A 28 18.82 0.14 -8.15
C GLN A 28 18.09 0.95 -9.21
N GLU A 29 17.78 0.28 -10.31
CA GLU A 29 16.98 0.83 -11.40
C GLU A 29 15.76 -0.05 -11.58
N GLN A 30 14.58 0.54 -11.60
CA GLN A 30 13.33 -0.15 -11.86
C GLN A 30 12.58 0.58 -12.97
N ASP A 31 12.29 -0.15 -14.05
CA ASP A 31 11.43 0.28 -15.13
C ASP A 31 10.17 -0.58 -15.15
N ARG A 32 9.01 0.05 -15.15
CA ARG A 32 7.72 -0.64 -15.23
C ARG A 32 6.84 0.01 -16.28
N ASP A 33 6.47 -0.79 -17.28
CA ASP A 33 5.48 -0.43 -18.27
C ASP A 33 4.16 -1.17 -18.01
N ILE A 34 3.10 -0.42 -17.78
CA ILE A 34 1.76 -0.94 -17.55
C ILE A 34 0.89 -0.48 -18.72
N GLN A 35 0.30 -1.45 -19.39
CA GLN A 35 -0.72 -1.21 -20.41
C GLN A 35 -1.98 -1.95 -19.97
N THR A 36 -3.06 -1.21 -19.86
CA THR A 36 -4.37 -1.77 -19.56
C THR A 36 -5.37 -1.24 -20.54
N GLU A 37 -6.27 -2.11 -20.96
CA GLU A 37 -7.45 -1.76 -21.74
C GLU A 37 -8.66 -2.23 -20.94
N SER A 38 -9.59 -1.34 -20.72
CA SER A 38 -10.86 -1.63 -20.09
C SER A 38 -11.99 -1.20 -21.00
N ILE A 39 -13.03 -2.01 -21.04
CA ILE A 39 -14.28 -1.69 -21.73
C ILE A 39 -15.32 -1.54 -20.62
N ASP A 40 -15.80 -0.34 -20.42
CA ASP A 40 -16.83 -0.05 -19.44
C ASP A 40 -18.14 0.28 -20.16
N ASP A 41 -19.17 -0.52 -19.94
CA ASP A 41 -20.52 -0.22 -20.37
C ASP A 41 -21.17 0.72 -19.34
N ILE A 42 -21.22 2.01 -19.66
CA ILE A 42 -21.91 2.99 -18.83
C ILE A 42 -23.30 3.23 -19.41
N ARG A 43 -24.35 2.86 -18.67
CA ARG A 43 -25.70 3.31 -18.96
C ARG A 43 -25.88 4.74 -18.45
N ILE A 44 -25.97 5.70 -19.34
CA ILE A 44 -26.40 7.04 -19.00
C ILE A 44 -27.83 7.21 -19.51
N VAL A 45 -28.78 7.31 -18.59
CA VAL A 45 -30.12 7.77 -18.91
C VAL A 45 -30.07 9.30 -18.90
N SER A 46 -29.99 9.94 -20.06
CA SER A 46 -30.18 11.36 -20.16
C SER A 46 -31.67 11.63 -20.39
N SER A 47 -32.36 12.11 -19.36
CA SER A 47 -33.66 12.77 -19.56
C SER A 47 -33.37 14.14 -20.17
N PRO A 48 -33.91 14.50 -21.33
CA PRO A 48 -33.81 15.86 -21.84
C PRO A 48 -34.63 16.77 -20.91
N ALA A 49 -33.97 17.64 -20.16
CA ALA A 49 -34.62 18.74 -19.50
C ALA A 49 -35.11 19.73 -20.55
N GLY A 50 -36.37 19.61 -20.95
CA GLY A 50 -36.97 20.53 -21.91
C GLY A 50 -38.47 20.24 -22.06
N TYR A 51 -39.27 21.10 -21.50
CA TYR A 51 -40.70 21.27 -21.54
C TYR A 51 -41.50 20.44 -22.55
N THR A 52 -42.42 19.68 -21.99
CA THR A 52 -43.46 18.86 -22.59
C THR A 52 -44.46 19.62 -23.44
N TYR A 53 -44.82 19.03 -24.54
CA TYR A 53 -46.23 18.76 -24.95
C TYR A 53 -46.21 17.60 -25.95
N GLY A 54 -46.84 16.46 -25.56
CA GLY A 54 -47.19 15.35 -26.46
C GLY A 54 -46.10 14.26 -26.53
N SER A 55 -46.45 13.10 -26.00
CA SER A 55 -45.89 11.75 -26.20
C SER A 55 -44.46 11.66 -26.79
N TYR A 56 -43.45 11.77 -25.94
CA TYR A 56 -42.11 11.38 -26.28
C TYR A 56 -41.78 10.04 -25.63
N LYS A 57 -41.37 9.09 -26.46
CA LYS A 57 -40.71 7.87 -25.99
C LYS A 57 -39.33 8.24 -25.44
N GLU A 58 -39.02 7.73 -24.25
CA GLU A 58 -37.69 7.85 -23.67
C GLU A 58 -36.63 7.24 -24.60
N GLU A 59 -35.73 8.03 -25.13
CA GLU A 59 -34.55 7.57 -25.84
C GLU A 59 -33.48 7.18 -24.81
N MET A 60 -33.24 5.89 -24.67
CA MET A 60 -32.11 5.40 -23.90
C MET A 60 -30.83 5.48 -24.75
N ASN A 61 -29.93 6.38 -24.40
CA ASN A 61 -28.61 6.44 -25.01
C ASN A 61 -27.65 5.52 -24.23
N PHE A 62 -27.12 4.51 -24.88
CA PHE A 62 -26.05 3.69 -24.37
C PHE A 62 -24.70 4.26 -24.77
N TYR A 63 -23.82 4.44 -23.79
CA TYR A 63 -22.45 4.86 -24.07
C TYR A 63 -21.52 3.73 -23.63
N GLY A 64 -20.81 3.13 -24.56
CA GLY A 64 -19.64 2.31 -24.28
C GLY A 64 -18.40 3.20 -24.16
N VAL A 65 -17.63 3.04 -23.12
CA VAL A 65 -16.34 3.73 -22.96
C VAL A 65 -15.23 2.70 -23.01
N THR A 66 -14.40 2.78 -24.04
CA THR A 66 -13.13 2.02 -24.07
C THR A 66 -12.03 2.92 -23.53
N SER A 67 -11.38 2.50 -22.48
CA SER A 67 -10.26 3.21 -21.87
C SER A 67 -8.97 2.43 -22.05
N LYS A 68 -7.98 3.07 -22.70
CA LYS A 68 -6.61 2.57 -22.81
C LYS A 68 -5.70 3.38 -21.90
N MET A 69 -5.07 2.73 -20.96
CA MET A 69 -4.09 3.36 -20.09
C MET A 69 -2.70 2.83 -20.40
N ASN A 70 -1.77 3.74 -20.67
CA ASN A 70 -0.35 3.47 -20.72
C ASN A 70 0.33 4.23 -19.59
N ALA A 71 1.09 3.54 -18.76
CA ALA A 71 1.84 4.16 -17.69
C ALA A 71 3.26 3.61 -17.64
N LYS A 72 4.23 4.48 -17.86
CA LYS A 72 5.64 4.20 -17.68
C LYS A 72 6.10 4.78 -16.35
N PHE A 73 6.69 3.94 -15.51
CA PHE A 73 7.30 4.31 -14.24
C PHE A 73 8.78 3.97 -14.29
N GLU A 74 9.61 4.92 -13.92
CA GLU A 74 11.05 4.75 -13.76
C GLU A 74 11.43 5.15 -12.33
N GLU A 75 12.17 4.29 -11.64
CA GLU A 75 12.76 4.61 -10.35
C GLU A 75 14.27 4.35 -10.41
N ASP A 76 15.07 5.37 -10.15
CA ASP A 76 16.53 5.29 -9.98
C ASP A 76 16.85 5.60 -8.53
N LYS A 77 17.40 4.63 -7.82
CA LYS A 77 17.80 4.71 -6.42
C LYS A 77 19.30 4.50 -6.29
N LYS A 78 19.97 5.36 -5.56
CA LYS A 78 21.37 5.17 -5.16
C LYS A 78 21.58 5.54 -3.71
N GLY A 79 22.52 4.89 -3.08
CA GLY A 79 22.78 5.16 -1.67
C GLY A 79 24.14 4.68 -1.18
N LEU A 80 24.45 5.19 -0.01
CA LEU A 80 25.62 4.84 0.78
C LEU A 80 25.17 4.53 2.21
N LYS A 81 25.65 3.44 2.76
CA LYS A 81 25.49 3.12 4.18
C LYS A 81 26.86 2.95 4.80
N LEU A 82 27.08 3.63 5.90
CA LEU A 82 28.28 3.50 6.72
C LEU A 82 27.88 2.98 8.09
N LYS A 83 28.61 2.01 8.59
CA LYS A 83 28.34 1.36 9.87
C LYS A 83 29.65 1.11 10.60
N SER A 84 29.69 1.49 11.88
CA SER A 84 30.74 1.13 12.83
C SER A 84 30.12 0.33 13.96
N LYS A 85 30.60 -0.88 14.18
CA LYS A 85 30.21 -1.77 15.27
C LYS A 85 31.40 -1.94 16.20
N TYR A 86 31.18 -1.67 17.48
CA TYR A 86 32.16 -1.89 18.53
C TYR A 86 31.60 -2.89 19.56
N ASP A 87 32.28 -4.02 19.72
CA ASP A 87 32.00 -5.02 20.73
C ASP A 87 32.80 -4.73 22.00
N TYR A 88 32.11 -4.60 23.13
CA TYR A 88 32.69 -4.42 24.45
C TYR A 88 32.32 -5.61 25.36
N SER A 89 32.84 -5.67 26.59
CA SER A 89 32.81 -6.85 27.45
C SER A 89 31.43 -7.52 27.59
N ASN A 90 30.37 -6.75 27.68
CA ASN A 90 29.01 -7.25 27.88
C ASN A 90 28.00 -6.73 26.87
N GLY A 91 28.46 -6.34 25.67
CA GLY A 91 27.54 -5.87 24.66
C GLY A 91 28.19 -5.33 23.41
N GLN A 92 27.39 -4.64 22.61
CA GLN A 92 27.79 -4.02 21.35
C GLN A 92 27.11 -2.68 21.14
N ILE A 93 27.84 -1.73 20.59
CA ILE A 93 27.29 -0.46 20.14
C ILE A 93 27.52 -0.31 18.63
N ILE A 94 26.52 0.21 17.94
CA ILE A 94 26.55 0.43 16.50
C ILE A 94 26.24 1.89 16.24
N PHE A 95 27.07 2.55 15.44
CA PHE A 95 26.80 3.86 14.85
C PHE A 95 26.63 3.70 13.37
N GLY A 96 25.70 4.40 12.79
CA GLY A 96 25.54 4.35 11.35
C GLY A 96 25.04 5.65 10.74
N TYR A 97 25.32 5.74 9.44
CA TYR A 97 24.85 6.80 8.57
C TYR A 97 24.35 6.20 7.28
N ASP A 98 23.15 6.62 6.88
CA ASP A 98 22.50 6.20 5.64
C ASP A 98 22.23 7.42 4.77
N TYR A 99 22.69 7.37 3.53
CA TYR A 99 22.34 8.31 2.49
C TYR A 99 21.57 7.59 1.40
N GLN A 100 20.45 8.16 0.95
CA GLN A 100 19.70 7.66 -0.18
C GLN A 100 19.18 8.81 -1.04
N LYS A 101 19.35 8.68 -2.35
CA LYS A 101 18.71 9.53 -3.34
C LYS A 101 17.88 8.66 -4.28
N ALA A 102 16.59 8.96 -4.42
CA ALA A 102 15.68 8.29 -5.33
C ALA A 102 15.06 9.31 -6.28
N VAL A 103 15.09 9.01 -7.58
CA VAL A 103 14.41 9.79 -8.61
C VAL A 103 13.28 8.94 -9.16
N ASN A 104 12.05 9.43 -9.06
CA ASN A 104 10.84 8.76 -9.52
C ASN A 104 10.27 9.54 -10.70
N LYS A 105 10.15 8.88 -11.84
CA LYS A 105 9.51 9.45 -13.03
C LYS A 105 8.28 8.63 -13.39
N ARG A 106 7.26 9.31 -13.80
CA ARG A 106 6.04 8.72 -14.34
C ARG A 106 5.63 9.48 -15.59
N ASP A 107 5.36 8.77 -16.67
CA ASP A 107 4.64 9.29 -17.82
C ASP A 107 3.46 8.36 -18.07
N SER A 108 2.26 8.85 -17.84
CA SER A 108 1.05 8.07 -18.04
C SER A 108 0.04 8.87 -18.81
N PHE A 109 -0.64 8.20 -19.73
CA PHE A 109 -1.80 8.75 -20.38
C PHE A 109 -2.96 7.75 -20.35
N VAL A 110 -4.16 8.28 -20.23
CA VAL A 110 -5.40 7.55 -20.41
C VAL A 110 -6.10 8.13 -21.61
N GLN A 111 -6.38 7.29 -22.58
CA GLN A 111 -7.20 7.62 -23.74
C GLN A 111 -8.54 6.93 -23.54
N SER A 112 -9.62 7.70 -23.50
CA SER A 112 -10.98 7.18 -23.41
C SER A 112 -11.73 7.51 -24.67
N GLU A 113 -12.26 6.49 -25.33
CA GLU A 113 -13.13 6.61 -26.50
C GLU A 113 -14.55 6.29 -26.05
N THR A 114 -15.47 7.19 -26.32
CA THR A 114 -16.89 6.99 -26.02
C THR A 114 -17.60 6.54 -27.28
N LEU A 115 -18.11 5.32 -27.30
CA LEU A 115 -18.96 4.82 -28.36
C LEU A 115 -20.40 5.22 -28.04
N LYS A 116 -21.04 6.04 -28.87
CA LYS A 116 -22.47 6.35 -28.74
C LYS A 116 -23.26 5.29 -29.49
N SER A 117 -24.14 4.60 -28.79
CA SER A 117 -25.16 3.75 -29.40
C SER A 117 -26.52 4.37 -29.16
N TYR A 118 -27.22 4.72 -30.21
CA TYR A 118 -28.61 5.16 -30.12
C TYR A 118 -29.50 3.94 -30.34
N ASN A 119 -30.31 3.60 -29.37
CA ASN A 119 -31.35 2.63 -29.54
C ASN A 119 -32.69 3.36 -29.68
N ASN A 120 -32.95 3.83 -30.89
CA ASN A 120 -34.31 4.19 -31.27
C ASN A 120 -35.06 2.87 -31.48
N GLY A 121 -36.11 2.58 -30.74
CA GLY A 121 -36.87 1.34 -30.82
C GLY A 121 -37.33 0.91 -32.23
N TYR A 122 -36.79 1.48 -33.29
CA TYR A 122 -37.06 1.21 -34.70
C TYR A 122 -35.83 1.09 -35.63
N SER A 123 -34.64 1.37 -35.18
CA SER A 123 -33.45 1.06 -35.97
C SER A 123 -32.22 0.99 -35.10
N ASN A 124 -31.48 -0.13 -35.14
CA ASN A 124 -30.10 -0.22 -34.66
C ASN A 124 -29.21 0.57 -35.64
N LYS A 125 -29.02 1.85 -35.42
CA LYS A 125 -27.94 2.60 -36.07
C LYS A 125 -26.78 2.71 -35.08
N THR A 126 -25.79 1.89 -35.28
CA THR A 126 -24.46 2.09 -34.70
C THR A 126 -23.86 3.28 -35.48
N LEU A 127 -23.73 4.42 -34.84
CA LEU A 127 -22.91 5.50 -35.40
C LEU A 127 -21.46 5.12 -35.08
N GLU A 128 -20.77 4.51 -36.03
CA GLU A 128 -19.30 4.47 -36.03
C GLU A 128 -18.82 5.91 -36.12
N GLY A 129 -18.19 6.37 -35.02
CA GLY A 129 -17.97 7.79 -34.84
C GLY A 129 -16.82 8.34 -35.63
N GLU A 130 -17.11 9.15 -36.66
CA GLU A 130 -16.14 10.06 -37.23
C GLU A 130 -15.91 11.35 -36.41
N ASP A 131 -16.70 11.62 -35.36
CA ASP A 131 -16.66 12.90 -34.62
C ASP A 131 -16.33 12.82 -33.10
N ILE A 132 -15.96 11.68 -32.56
CA ILE A 132 -15.61 11.60 -31.16
C ILE A 132 -14.11 11.70 -30.97
N GLN A 133 -13.66 12.93 -30.68
CA GLN A 133 -12.26 13.16 -30.29
C GLN A 133 -11.97 12.39 -29.00
N PRO A 134 -10.94 11.53 -28.98
CA PRO A 134 -10.60 10.78 -27.78
C PRO A 134 -10.21 11.75 -26.65
N VAL A 135 -10.75 11.50 -25.47
CA VAL A 135 -10.34 12.24 -24.27
C VAL A 135 -8.99 11.72 -23.83
N ILE A 136 -7.97 12.54 -23.95
CA ILE A 136 -6.63 12.19 -23.49
C ILE A 136 -6.33 12.90 -22.18
N ASN A 137 -6.02 12.13 -21.15
CA ASN A 137 -5.55 12.64 -19.88
C ASN A 137 -4.09 12.19 -19.66
N ARG A 138 -3.16 13.14 -19.71
CA ARG A 138 -1.73 12.85 -19.53
C ARG A 138 -1.21 13.39 -18.21
N VAL A 139 -0.42 12.57 -17.52
CA VAL A 139 0.23 12.93 -16.27
C VAL A 139 1.72 12.63 -16.37
N LYS A 140 2.54 13.65 -16.17
CA LYS A 140 3.99 13.50 -16.03
C LYS A 140 4.41 13.87 -14.62
N VAL A 141 5.20 13.02 -13.98
CA VAL A 141 5.78 13.25 -12.66
C VAL A 141 7.28 13.09 -12.76
N ASN A 142 8.02 14.00 -12.17
CA ASN A 142 9.46 13.87 -11.94
C ASN A 142 9.72 14.37 -10.51
N MET A 143 9.99 13.42 -9.60
CA MET A 143 10.18 13.68 -8.18
C MET A 143 11.48 13.08 -7.70
N GLU A 144 12.24 13.88 -6.99
CA GLU A 144 13.44 13.48 -6.27
C GLU A 144 13.16 13.41 -4.77
N LYS A 145 13.64 12.36 -4.13
CA LYS A 145 13.66 12.18 -2.68
C LYS A 145 15.08 11.93 -2.25
N GLU A 146 15.59 12.77 -1.36
CA GLU A 146 16.93 12.66 -0.77
C GLU A 146 16.80 12.52 0.75
N SER A 147 17.43 11.50 1.32
CA SER A 147 17.36 11.20 2.75
C SER A 147 18.74 11.03 3.36
N HIS A 148 18.94 11.61 4.55
CA HIS A 148 20.11 11.47 5.39
C HIS A 148 19.67 10.96 6.76
N GLY A 149 20.11 9.77 7.15
CA GLY A 149 19.78 9.15 8.42
C GLY A 149 21.04 8.92 9.26
N PHE A 150 21.00 9.27 10.54
CA PHE A 150 22.01 8.94 11.53
C PHE A 150 21.37 8.09 12.62
N TYR A 151 22.05 7.04 13.05
CA TYR A 151 21.53 6.18 14.10
C TYR A 151 22.62 5.68 15.03
N VAL A 152 22.21 5.41 16.26
CA VAL A 152 22.98 4.68 17.25
C VAL A 152 22.09 3.58 17.81
N PHE A 153 22.68 2.41 17.98
CA PHE A 153 22.02 1.26 18.55
C PHE A 153 22.98 0.60 19.54
N ASN A 154 22.48 0.27 20.72
CA ASN A 154 23.24 -0.45 21.73
C ASN A 154 22.47 -1.67 22.21
N LYS A 155 23.15 -2.78 22.30
CA LYS A 155 22.65 -4.00 22.94
C LYS A 155 23.67 -4.44 23.98
N PHE A 156 23.23 -4.65 25.21
CA PHE A 156 24.09 -5.13 26.28
C PHE A 156 23.40 -6.12 27.20
N ASP A 157 24.19 -7.04 27.71
CA ASP A 157 23.76 -8.01 28.69
C ASP A 157 23.89 -7.37 30.07
N ALA A 158 22.79 -6.84 30.61
CA ALA A 158 22.75 -6.22 31.93
C ALA A 158 23.05 -7.23 33.05
N THR A 159 22.61 -8.47 32.85
CA THR A 159 22.94 -9.64 33.63
C THR A 159 22.98 -10.87 32.74
N ASN A 160 23.36 -12.04 33.26
CA ASN A 160 23.29 -13.31 32.53
C ASN A 160 21.87 -13.68 32.07
N LYS A 161 20.84 -13.05 32.67
CA LYS A 161 19.42 -13.30 32.35
C LYS A 161 18.71 -12.12 31.71
N LEU A 162 19.30 -10.93 31.69
CA LEU A 162 18.64 -9.71 31.24
C LEU A 162 19.46 -9.03 30.13
N ASP A 163 18.94 -9.03 28.93
CA ASP A 163 19.46 -8.29 27.79
C ASP A 163 18.67 -6.99 27.61
N ILE A 164 19.35 -5.87 27.41
CA ILE A 164 18.74 -4.56 27.16
C ILE A 164 19.17 -4.08 25.77
N THR A 165 18.22 -3.55 25.02
CA THR A 165 18.47 -2.87 23.75
C THR A 165 17.99 -1.44 23.80
N THR A 166 18.77 -0.52 23.22
CA THR A 166 18.39 0.88 23.05
C THR A 166 18.79 1.35 21.66
N GLY A 167 17.96 2.15 21.04
CA GLY A 167 18.26 2.69 19.72
C GLY A 167 17.72 4.10 19.58
N PHE A 168 18.39 4.90 18.77
CA PHE A 168 17.95 6.22 18.36
C PHE A 168 18.33 6.46 16.91
N ARG A 169 17.41 7.05 16.12
CA ARG A 169 17.62 7.46 14.73
C ARG A 169 17.04 8.85 14.50
N THR A 170 17.76 9.67 13.76
CA THR A 170 17.23 10.88 13.15
C THR A 170 17.35 10.80 11.64
N GLU A 171 16.36 11.33 10.92
CA GLU A 171 16.35 11.36 9.46
C GLU A 171 15.84 12.69 8.94
N ILE A 172 16.60 13.27 8.01
CA ILE A 172 16.21 14.44 7.24
C ILE A 172 15.90 13.96 5.82
N THR A 173 14.68 14.22 5.36
CA THR A 173 14.24 13.88 4.00
C THR A 173 13.84 15.15 3.26
N LYS A 174 14.42 15.34 2.07
CA LYS A 174 14.08 16.43 1.16
C LYS A 174 13.37 15.85 -0.07
N TYR A 175 12.35 16.56 -0.52
CA TYR A 175 11.61 16.26 -1.74
C TYR A 175 11.69 17.48 -2.65
N ASN A 176 12.02 17.24 -3.92
CA ASN A 176 12.02 18.25 -4.95
C ASN A 176 11.45 17.67 -6.24
N GLY A 177 10.62 18.41 -6.93
CA GLY A 177 10.13 17.96 -8.22
C GLY A 177 8.78 18.57 -8.61
N LYS A 178 8.21 17.98 -9.66
CA LYS A 178 6.96 18.47 -10.20
C LYS A 178 6.08 17.40 -10.80
N ARG A 179 4.79 17.68 -10.80
CA ARG A 179 3.76 16.98 -11.57
C ARG A 179 3.13 17.93 -12.56
N VAL A 180 3.00 17.46 -13.81
CA VAL A 180 2.29 18.17 -14.87
C VAL A 180 1.11 17.33 -15.30
N ASN A 181 -0.10 17.90 -15.23
CA ASN A 181 -1.32 17.28 -15.73
C ASN A 181 -1.79 18.03 -16.95
N GLY A 182 -2.08 17.31 -18.02
CA GLY A 182 -2.64 17.87 -19.23
C GLY A 182 -1.73 17.81 -20.45
N PRO A 183 -2.20 18.33 -21.58
CA PRO A 183 -3.54 18.86 -21.78
C PRO A 183 -4.59 17.74 -21.71
N ASN A 184 -5.74 18.02 -21.12
CA ASN A 184 -6.90 17.14 -21.24
C ASN A 184 -7.69 17.62 -22.45
N THR A 185 -7.86 16.78 -23.46
CA THR A 185 -8.74 17.07 -24.57
C THR A 185 -10.16 16.69 -24.17
N MET A 186 -10.93 17.63 -23.64
CA MET A 186 -12.38 17.46 -23.51
C MET A 186 -13.05 18.32 -24.57
N PRO A 187 -14.09 17.80 -25.26
CA PRO A 187 -14.92 18.65 -26.11
C PRO A 187 -15.45 19.82 -25.26
N PHE A 188 -15.36 21.02 -25.76
CA PHE A 188 -15.87 22.27 -25.15
C PHE A 188 -15.13 22.78 -23.89
N VAL A 189 -14.04 22.18 -23.44
CA VAL A 189 -13.20 22.70 -22.35
C VAL A 189 -11.81 23.02 -22.88
N ALA A 190 -11.39 24.27 -22.74
CA ALA A 190 -10.02 24.66 -23.12
C ALA A 190 -9.01 23.79 -22.34
N ALA A 191 -8.13 23.10 -23.07
CA ALA A 191 -7.09 22.26 -22.52
C ALA A 191 -6.18 23.08 -21.60
N LYS A 192 -6.28 22.91 -20.28
CA LYS A 192 -5.42 23.58 -19.30
C LYS A 192 -4.42 22.61 -18.73
N THR A 193 -3.15 22.97 -18.84
CA THR A 193 -2.06 22.28 -18.15
C THR A 193 -2.00 22.77 -16.72
N ALA A 194 -2.02 21.85 -15.74
CA ALA A 194 -1.79 22.17 -14.34
C ALA A 194 -0.43 21.67 -13.93
N GLU A 195 0.41 22.56 -13.41
CA GLU A 195 1.71 22.22 -12.82
C GLU A 195 1.63 22.31 -11.30
N ILE A 196 2.18 21.31 -10.61
CA ILE A 196 2.26 21.24 -9.16
C ILE A 196 3.73 21.05 -8.83
N ASN A 197 4.31 22.02 -8.18
CA ASN A 197 5.69 21.97 -7.70
C ASN A 197 5.71 21.52 -6.24
N THR A 198 6.66 20.67 -5.90
CA THR A 198 6.89 20.18 -4.55
C THR A 198 8.34 20.50 -4.17
N ASP A 199 8.51 21.25 -3.08
CA ASP A 199 9.80 21.50 -2.42
C ASP A 199 9.56 21.40 -0.92
N ARG A 200 10.01 20.29 -0.31
CA ARG A 200 9.70 20.00 1.08
C ARG A 200 10.85 19.35 1.81
N ARG A 201 10.95 19.68 3.10
CA ARG A 201 11.85 19.05 4.05
C ARG A 201 11.07 18.49 5.21
N LEU A 202 11.31 17.23 5.52
CA LEU A 202 10.74 16.54 6.68
C LEU A 202 11.87 16.09 7.60
N GLU A 203 11.68 16.27 8.90
CA GLU A 203 12.60 15.82 9.94
C GLU A 203 11.88 14.83 10.85
N ASN A 204 12.50 13.69 11.07
CA ASN A 204 11.90 12.59 11.79
C ASN A 204 12.87 11.99 12.80
N TYR A 205 12.30 11.46 13.88
CA TYR A 205 13.04 10.80 14.96
C TYR A 205 12.38 9.44 15.24
N ALA A 206 13.22 8.45 15.42
CA ALA A 206 12.83 7.12 15.89
C ALA A 206 13.66 6.74 17.11
N GLY A 207 13.13 5.88 17.94
CA GLY A 207 13.83 5.38 19.11
C GLY A 207 13.26 4.06 19.54
N GLU A 208 14.06 3.22 20.17
CA GLU A 208 13.63 1.96 20.75
C GLU A 208 14.24 1.70 22.10
N PHE A 209 13.48 1.00 22.92
CA PHE A 209 13.92 0.40 24.16
C PHE A 209 13.37 -1.01 24.22
N GLY A 210 14.24 -1.99 24.49
CA GLY A 210 13.86 -3.40 24.66
C GLY A 210 14.51 -3.98 25.90
N ALA A 211 13.75 -4.82 26.59
CA ALA A 211 14.24 -5.64 27.69
C ALA A 211 13.81 -7.09 27.46
N LEU A 212 14.75 -8.02 27.47
CA LEU A 212 14.51 -9.45 27.31
C LEU A 212 15.03 -10.18 28.53
N TYR A 213 14.11 -10.83 29.26
CA TYR A 213 14.43 -11.60 30.45
C TYR A 213 14.36 -13.11 30.16
N LYS A 214 15.48 -13.82 30.39
CA LYS A 214 15.61 -15.27 30.27
C LYS A 214 15.26 -15.90 31.59
N TYR A 215 14.00 -16.34 31.76
CA TYR A 215 13.58 -16.93 33.04
C TYR A 215 13.95 -18.41 33.15
N ARG A 216 14.28 -19.06 32.04
CA ARG A 216 14.86 -20.39 31.91
C ARG A 216 15.62 -20.53 30.59
N ASP A 217 16.27 -21.67 30.35
CA ASP A 217 17.13 -21.90 29.19
C ASP A 217 16.39 -21.69 27.83
N THR A 218 15.13 -22.12 27.77
CA THR A 218 14.27 -21.99 26.60
C THR A 218 13.28 -20.83 26.66
N GLY A 219 12.99 -20.35 27.89
CA GLY A 219 11.93 -19.40 28.17
C GLY A 219 12.40 -17.95 28.23
N ARG A 220 11.73 -17.08 27.52
CA ARG A 220 12.03 -15.64 27.45
C ARG A 220 10.75 -14.83 27.52
N VAL A 221 10.80 -13.73 28.28
CA VAL A 221 9.79 -12.67 28.29
C VAL A 221 10.46 -11.41 27.77
N PHE A 222 9.79 -10.66 26.95
CA PHE A 222 10.32 -9.40 26.44
C PHE A 222 9.30 -8.27 26.56
N LEU A 223 9.81 -7.09 26.80
CA LEU A 223 9.09 -5.82 26.71
C LEU A 223 9.82 -4.94 25.68
N ARG A 224 9.07 -4.36 24.76
CA ARG A 224 9.60 -3.45 23.74
C ARG A 224 8.77 -2.19 23.69
N TYR A 225 9.43 -1.06 23.66
CA TYR A 225 8.86 0.22 23.26
C TYR A 225 9.58 0.70 22.00
N GLU A 226 8.81 1.12 21.01
CA GLU A 226 9.33 1.63 19.76
C GLU A 226 8.59 2.89 19.35
N LYS A 227 9.35 3.94 19.04
CA LYS A 227 8.89 5.12 18.34
C LYS A 227 9.43 5.08 16.93
N GLY A 228 8.52 5.02 15.95
CA GLY A 228 8.86 4.95 14.54
C GLY A 228 8.28 6.10 13.72
N PHE A 229 8.69 6.15 12.46
CA PHE A 229 8.11 7.06 11.48
C PHE A 229 8.13 6.43 10.09
N VAL A 230 7.19 6.88 9.23
CA VAL A 230 7.19 6.57 7.79
C VAL A 230 7.10 7.89 7.02
N THR A 231 8.12 8.17 6.21
CA THR A 231 8.10 9.34 5.31
C THR A 231 7.21 9.03 4.09
N PRO A 232 6.44 10.00 3.57
CA PRO A 232 5.68 9.81 2.34
C PRO A 232 6.56 9.29 1.20
N PHE A 233 6.00 8.43 0.35
CA PHE A 233 6.64 8.14 -0.93
C PHE A 233 6.55 9.35 -1.85
N ALA A 234 7.52 9.52 -2.74
CA ALA A 234 7.57 10.67 -3.64
C ALA A 234 6.30 10.82 -4.49
N ASN A 235 5.73 9.69 -4.95
CA ASN A 235 4.49 9.69 -5.73
C ASN A 235 3.24 10.07 -4.92
N GLN A 236 3.23 9.88 -3.59
CA GLN A 236 2.12 10.24 -2.73
C GLN A 236 1.98 11.76 -2.59
N LEU A 237 3.08 12.51 -2.66
CA LEU A 237 3.10 13.97 -2.56
C LEU A 237 2.55 14.68 -3.80
N THR A 238 2.39 13.98 -4.90
CA THR A 238 1.98 14.59 -6.18
C THR A 238 0.49 14.57 -6.45
N ASP A 239 -0.34 14.18 -5.48
CA ASP A 239 -1.79 14.24 -5.63
C ASP A 239 -2.27 15.68 -5.70
N LYS A 240 -3.19 15.95 -6.65
CA LYS A 240 -3.83 17.25 -6.76
C LYS A 240 -4.73 17.50 -5.56
N VAL A 241 -4.54 18.64 -4.92
CA VAL A 241 -5.47 19.17 -3.94
C VAL A 241 -5.98 20.49 -4.48
N ARG A 242 -7.30 20.68 -4.43
CA ARG A 242 -7.88 21.98 -4.74
C ARG A 242 -7.45 22.97 -3.65
N ASP A 243 -6.97 24.13 -4.06
CA ASP A 243 -6.72 25.21 -3.13
C ASP A 243 -8.04 25.66 -2.49
N THR A 244 -8.21 25.36 -1.21
CA THR A 244 -9.43 25.67 -0.43
C THR A 244 -9.59 27.15 -0.15
N THR A 245 -8.58 27.97 -0.45
CA THR A 245 -8.68 29.44 -0.34
C THR A 245 -9.51 30.06 -1.47
N LEU A 246 -9.83 29.29 -2.51
CA LEU A 246 -10.67 29.73 -3.61
C LEU A 246 -12.14 29.39 -3.31
N PRO A 247 -13.10 30.27 -3.66
CA PRO A 247 -14.50 30.02 -3.39
C PRO A 247 -15.01 28.72 -4.04
N LYS A 248 -15.77 27.95 -3.27
CA LYS A 248 -16.51 26.79 -3.76
C LYS A 248 -17.48 27.27 -4.85
N LYS A 249 -17.51 26.57 -5.99
CA LYS A 249 -18.43 26.68 -7.13
C LYS A 249 -19.44 27.83 -7.07
N VAL A 250 -19.34 28.71 -8.03
CA VAL A 250 -20.42 29.60 -8.44
C VAL A 250 -21.49 28.75 -9.13
N GLY A 251 -22.75 28.95 -8.82
CA GLY A 251 -23.88 28.16 -9.31
C GLY A 251 -23.96 28.08 -10.83
N PHE A 252 -24.69 27.09 -11.32
CA PHE A 252 -24.85 26.77 -12.75
C PHE A 252 -25.44 27.94 -13.60
N PHE A 253 -26.03 28.94 -12.97
CA PHE A 253 -26.68 30.10 -13.60
C PHE A 253 -25.87 31.41 -13.56
N ASP A 254 -24.68 31.41 -12.95
CA ASP A 254 -23.83 32.56 -13.07
C ASP A 254 -23.19 32.60 -14.45
N PRO A 255 -23.13 33.80 -15.10
CA PRO A 255 -22.50 33.91 -16.40
C PRO A 255 -21.08 33.32 -16.30
N PRO A 256 -20.51 32.80 -17.40
CA PRO A 256 -19.22 32.13 -17.36
C PRO A 256 -18.14 33.11 -16.90
N GLN A 257 -18.17 33.40 -15.62
CA GLN A 257 -17.17 34.17 -14.95
C GLN A 257 -15.92 33.33 -14.97
N VAL A 258 -15.13 33.70 -15.95
CA VAL A 258 -13.71 33.73 -15.83
C VAL A 258 -13.17 32.50 -15.11
N ASN A 259 -12.78 31.56 -15.89
CA ASN A 259 -11.58 30.77 -15.69
C ASN A 259 -10.72 31.16 -14.49
N VAL A 260 -11.24 31.07 -13.27
CA VAL A 260 -10.40 30.98 -12.09
C VAL A 260 -9.67 29.67 -12.25
N ALA A 261 -8.45 29.75 -12.75
CA ALA A 261 -7.58 28.60 -12.84
C ALA A 261 -7.56 27.94 -11.47
N SER A 262 -8.16 26.77 -11.33
CA SER A 262 -8.13 26.03 -10.08
C SER A 262 -6.65 25.84 -9.76
N LYS A 263 -6.14 26.61 -8.79
CA LYS A 263 -4.78 26.47 -8.34
C LYS A 263 -4.71 25.13 -7.62
N TYR A 264 -3.90 24.23 -8.14
CA TYR A 264 -3.64 22.97 -7.49
C TYR A 264 -2.32 23.08 -6.73
N VAL A 265 -2.30 22.55 -5.55
CA VAL A 265 -1.13 22.46 -4.67
C VAL A 265 -0.85 20.99 -4.38
N ASP A 266 0.34 20.69 -3.86
CA ASP A 266 0.62 19.34 -3.36
C ASP A 266 -0.31 19.00 -2.18
N ASN A 267 -0.43 17.71 -1.86
CA ASN A 267 -1.35 17.24 -0.82
C ASN A 267 -0.83 17.44 0.61
N ASN A 268 0.30 18.12 0.78
CA ASN A 268 0.90 18.52 2.06
C ASN A 268 1.00 17.38 3.10
N LEU A 269 1.33 16.17 2.67
CA LEU A 269 1.43 15.03 3.58
C LEU A 269 2.54 15.20 4.61
N LYS A 270 2.23 14.80 5.84
CA LYS A 270 3.18 14.68 6.94
C LYS A 270 3.68 13.25 7.05
N SER A 271 4.85 13.06 7.66
CA SER A 271 5.31 11.72 8.03
C SER A 271 4.37 11.10 9.06
N GLU A 272 4.06 9.84 8.89
CA GLU A 272 3.42 9.04 9.94
C GLU A 272 4.38 8.90 11.12
N LYS A 273 3.85 8.92 12.33
CA LYS A 273 4.59 8.72 13.57
C LYS A 273 3.91 7.65 14.39
N THR A 274 4.65 6.63 14.76
CA THR A 274 4.14 5.49 15.54
C THR A 274 4.78 5.44 16.91
N ASP A 275 3.97 5.11 17.91
CA ASP A 275 4.43 4.74 19.25
C ASP A 275 3.86 3.34 19.52
N THR A 276 4.73 2.33 19.72
CA THR A 276 4.35 0.94 19.94
C THR A 276 4.90 0.44 21.28
N VAL A 277 4.05 -0.22 22.05
CA VAL A 277 4.44 -1.02 23.20
C VAL A 277 4.06 -2.46 22.93
N GLU A 278 4.98 -3.37 23.15
CA GLU A 278 4.78 -4.81 22.99
C GLU A 278 5.33 -5.56 24.20
N LEU A 279 4.53 -6.51 24.70
CA LEU A 279 4.93 -7.48 25.72
C LEU A 279 4.70 -8.88 25.18
N GLY A 280 5.72 -9.73 25.26
CA GLY A 280 5.61 -11.08 24.73
C GLY A 280 6.38 -12.11 25.53
N VAL A 281 6.04 -13.35 25.28
CA VAL A 281 6.69 -14.54 25.84
C VAL A 281 6.96 -15.54 24.74
N ARG A 282 8.12 -16.18 24.79
CA ARG A 282 8.48 -17.28 23.90
C ARG A 282 9.13 -18.39 24.71
N ASP A 283 8.68 -19.61 24.48
CA ASP A 283 9.19 -20.76 25.20
C ASP A 283 9.00 -22.06 24.42
N TYR A 284 9.73 -23.08 24.85
CA TYR A 284 9.68 -24.42 24.27
C TYR A 284 9.10 -25.41 25.30
N PHE A 285 7.93 -25.97 24.99
CA PHE A 285 7.23 -26.93 25.81
C PHE A 285 6.82 -28.17 25.02
N PHE A 286 6.97 -29.36 25.60
CA PHE A 286 6.48 -30.60 24.98
C PHE A 286 6.89 -30.81 23.53
N GLY A 287 8.13 -30.47 23.16
CA GLY A 287 8.59 -30.57 21.78
C GLY A 287 8.07 -29.48 20.85
N SER A 288 7.42 -28.46 21.37
CA SER A 288 6.78 -27.38 20.62
C SER A 288 7.27 -26.02 21.04
N LEU A 289 7.52 -25.16 20.08
CA LEU A 289 7.82 -23.75 20.30
C LEU A 289 6.51 -22.96 20.34
N PHE A 290 6.31 -22.15 21.37
CA PHE A 290 5.18 -21.25 21.51
C PHE A 290 5.66 -19.82 21.66
N SER A 291 4.96 -18.91 21.01
CA SER A 291 5.15 -17.47 21.14
C SER A 291 3.80 -16.79 21.31
N ALA A 292 3.72 -15.86 22.24
CA ALA A 292 2.55 -15.02 22.43
C ALA A 292 2.98 -13.59 22.67
N SER A 293 2.37 -12.62 22.00
CA SER A 293 2.59 -11.20 22.29
C SER A 293 1.28 -10.41 22.27
N VAL A 294 1.25 -9.36 23.07
CA VAL A 294 0.22 -8.32 23.04
C VAL A 294 0.89 -7.01 22.72
N PHE A 295 0.25 -6.23 21.87
CA PHE A 295 0.79 -4.95 21.45
C PHE A 295 -0.26 -3.85 21.39
N LEU A 296 0.21 -2.62 21.53
CA LEU A 296 -0.56 -1.41 21.32
C LEU A 296 0.27 -0.44 20.51
N THR A 297 -0.24 -0.03 19.35
CA THR A 297 0.37 0.94 18.44
C THR A 297 -0.54 2.13 18.24
N ASP A 298 -0.09 3.32 18.57
CA ASP A 298 -0.70 4.59 18.20
C ASP A 298 0.04 5.16 16.99
N THR A 299 -0.69 5.47 15.93
CA THR A 299 -0.15 6.14 14.73
C THR A 299 -0.75 7.53 14.61
N LYS A 300 0.08 8.55 14.51
CA LYS A 300 -0.31 9.93 14.18
C LYS A 300 -0.02 10.21 12.72
N ASP A 301 -0.89 11.00 12.12
CA ASP A 301 -0.76 11.42 10.72
C ASP A 301 -0.65 10.23 9.75
N GLU A 302 -1.35 9.12 10.02
CA GLU A 302 -1.35 7.93 9.16
C GLU A 302 -1.76 8.30 7.74
N ILE A 303 -0.96 7.86 6.75
CA ILE A 303 -1.19 8.13 5.33
C ILE A 303 -2.07 7.02 4.76
N THR A 304 -3.23 7.38 4.24
CA THR A 304 -4.11 6.43 3.58
C THR A 304 -4.58 6.93 2.23
N LEU A 305 -4.97 6.00 1.39
CA LEU A 305 -5.59 6.28 0.10
C LEU A 305 -7.11 6.36 0.31
N ILE A 306 -7.69 7.51 0.02
CA ILE A 306 -9.12 7.78 0.20
C ILE A 306 -9.76 7.91 -1.18
N SER A 307 -10.92 7.27 -1.37
CA SER A 307 -11.74 7.50 -2.55
C SER A 307 -12.37 8.89 -2.47
N SER A 308 -12.32 9.63 -3.56
CA SER A 308 -12.97 10.94 -3.65
C SER A 308 -14.47 10.84 -4.00
N GLY A 309 -14.99 9.63 -4.20
CA GLY A 309 -16.41 9.40 -4.54
C GLY A 309 -16.88 9.96 -5.88
N VAL A 310 -15.99 10.59 -6.63
CA VAL A 310 -16.34 11.22 -7.92
C VAL A 310 -16.54 10.15 -8.98
N THR A 311 -17.72 10.12 -9.60
CA THR A 311 -18.05 9.20 -10.69
C THR A 311 -17.36 9.57 -12.01
N ASN A 312 -16.83 10.80 -12.13
CA ASN A 312 -16.13 11.24 -13.35
C ASN A 312 -14.71 10.63 -13.41
N PRO A 313 -14.41 9.78 -14.41
CA PRO A 313 -13.09 9.13 -14.55
C PRO A 313 -11.95 10.12 -14.80
N ALA A 314 -12.25 11.36 -15.24
CA ALA A 314 -11.23 12.40 -15.44
C ALA A 314 -10.75 13.04 -14.13
N VAL A 315 -11.41 12.76 -13.00
CA VAL A 315 -11.00 13.26 -11.67
C VAL A 315 -10.35 12.12 -10.90
N ASN A 316 -9.21 12.38 -10.23
CA ASN A 316 -8.55 11.39 -9.40
C ASN A 316 -9.53 10.85 -8.34
N ARG A 317 -10.01 9.64 -8.50
CA ARG A 317 -10.90 8.97 -7.55
C ARG A 317 -10.21 8.66 -6.23
N TRP A 318 -8.91 8.50 -6.23
CA TRP A 318 -8.10 8.11 -5.09
C TRP A 318 -7.05 9.17 -4.79
N LYS A 319 -6.98 9.60 -3.53
CA LYS A 319 -6.04 10.61 -3.05
C LYS A 319 -5.40 10.18 -1.75
N TYR A 320 -4.10 10.43 -1.60
CA TYR A 320 -3.42 10.22 -0.33
C TYR A 320 -3.68 11.35 0.64
N ARG A 321 -3.98 11.00 1.88
CA ARG A 321 -4.24 11.94 2.99
C ARG A 321 -3.73 11.39 4.30
N ASN A 322 -3.38 12.30 5.23
CA ASN A 322 -3.19 11.94 6.62
C ASN A 322 -4.55 11.86 7.30
N ILE A 323 -4.93 10.71 7.85
CA ILE A 323 -6.25 10.47 8.45
C ILE A 323 -6.37 10.87 9.92
N GLY A 324 -5.30 11.44 10.51
CA GLY A 324 -5.29 11.85 11.90
C GLY A 324 -4.61 10.85 12.81
N LYS A 325 -5.24 10.48 13.93
CA LYS A 325 -4.66 9.53 14.89
C LYS A 325 -5.45 8.23 14.89
N THR A 326 -4.75 7.11 14.76
CA THR A 326 -5.32 5.75 14.83
C THR A 326 -4.67 4.94 15.94
N ARG A 327 -5.34 3.90 16.39
CA ARG A 327 -4.84 2.91 17.36
C ARG A 327 -5.05 1.52 16.83
N ARG A 328 -4.03 0.69 16.99
CA ARG A 328 -4.06 -0.74 16.79
C ARG A 328 -3.68 -1.43 18.07
N MET A 329 -4.46 -2.41 18.47
CA MET A 329 -4.20 -3.22 19.64
C MET A 329 -4.47 -4.67 19.29
N GLY A 330 -3.54 -5.56 19.57
CA GLY A 330 -3.65 -6.95 19.14
C GLY A 330 -3.01 -7.97 20.07
N LEU A 331 -3.37 -9.21 19.78
CA LEU A 331 -2.77 -10.42 20.32
C LEU A 331 -2.25 -11.24 19.14
N GLU A 332 -1.00 -11.67 19.23
CA GLU A 332 -0.39 -12.59 18.28
C GLU A 332 0.01 -13.86 19.01
N LEU A 333 -0.37 -15.00 18.45
CA LEU A 333 -0.04 -16.33 18.92
C LEU A 333 0.61 -17.11 17.80
N GLU A 334 1.72 -17.77 18.10
CA GLU A 334 2.42 -18.63 17.17
C GLU A 334 2.79 -19.94 17.86
N ALA A 335 2.72 -21.03 17.13
CA ALA A 335 3.20 -22.32 17.56
C ALA A 335 3.87 -23.08 16.41
N GLU A 336 4.99 -23.74 16.72
CA GLU A 336 5.68 -24.63 15.80
C GLU A 336 5.88 -25.97 16.50
N GLN A 337 5.46 -27.03 15.83
CA GLN A 337 5.47 -28.39 16.37
C GLN A 337 6.09 -29.36 15.37
N ASN A 338 6.98 -30.20 15.87
CA ASN A 338 7.58 -31.27 15.07
C ASN A 338 7.40 -32.60 15.81
N PHE A 339 6.70 -33.54 15.19
CA PHE A 339 6.48 -34.88 15.74
C PHE A 339 6.48 -35.94 14.66
N GLY A 340 7.44 -36.86 14.73
CA GLY A 340 7.66 -37.85 13.70
C GLY A 340 7.86 -37.21 12.34
N ASN A 341 7.04 -37.59 11.36
CA ASN A 341 7.10 -37.07 9.99
C ASN A 341 6.33 -35.75 9.80
N TRP A 342 5.66 -35.25 10.84
CA TRP A 342 4.85 -34.05 10.77
C TRP A 342 5.60 -32.83 11.28
N SER A 343 5.40 -31.72 10.57
CA SER A 343 5.72 -30.38 11.06
C SER A 343 4.46 -29.52 10.92
N LEU A 344 4.04 -28.88 12.00
CA LEU A 344 2.91 -27.97 12.04
C LEU A 344 3.39 -26.57 12.39
N SER A 345 2.84 -25.56 11.73
CA SER A 345 3.01 -24.16 12.08
C SER A 345 1.64 -23.51 12.19
N GLN A 346 1.36 -22.83 13.28
CA GLN A 346 0.12 -22.12 13.49
C GLN A 346 0.41 -20.68 13.85
N SER A 347 -0.38 -19.77 13.31
CA SER A 347 -0.39 -18.38 13.72
C SER A 347 -1.81 -17.84 13.80
N LEU A 348 -2.07 -17.03 14.82
CA LEU A 348 -3.33 -16.34 15.03
C LEU A 348 -3.02 -14.89 15.42
N THR A 349 -3.55 -13.94 14.64
CA THR A 349 -3.54 -12.52 14.98
C THR A 349 -4.97 -12.07 15.23
N LEU A 350 -5.21 -11.52 16.41
CA LEU A 350 -6.44 -10.81 16.75
C LEU A 350 -6.11 -9.31 16.79
N LEU A 351 -6.80 -8.52 15.99
CA LEU A 351 -6.48 -7.10 15.81
C LEU A 351 -7.73 -6.24 15.95
N ASN A 352 -7.68 -5.26 16.85
CA ASN A 352 -8.67 -4.21 16.96
C ASN A 352 -8.06 -2.88 16.54
N THR A 353 -8.74 -2.16 15.65
CA THR A 353 -8.29 -0.87 15.14
C THR A 353 -9.33 0.19 15.42
N LYS A 354 -8.89 1.40 15.76
CA LYS A 354 -9.79 2.54 15.99
C LYS A 354 -9.16 3.85 15.49
N VAL A 355 -9.98 4.68 14.90
CA VAL A 355 -9.67 6.09 14.68
C VAL A 355 -9.88 6.83 16.01
N LEU A 356 -8.82 7.41 16.57
CA LEU A 356 -8.87 8.17 17.83
C LEU A 356 -9.16 9.65 17.60
N LYS A 357 -8.66 10.19 16.48
CA LYS A 357 -8.88 11.55 16.04
C LYS A 357 -8.90 11.53 14.51
N ALA A 358 -10.01 11.94 13.95
CA ALA A 358 -10.17 12.10 12.51
C ALA A 358 -9.64 13.45 12.05
N ASN A 359 -9.11 13.51 10.82
CA ASN A 359 -8.94 14.73 10.06
C ASN A 359 -10.21 14.93 9.23
N GLU A 360 -10.75 16.16 9.16
CA GLU A 360 -11.95 16.48 8.39
C GLU A 360 -11.85 16.04 6.92
N GLU A 361 -10.67 16.17 6.32
CA GLU A 361 -10.43 15.72 4.95
C GLU A 361 -10.52 14.20 4.78
N ALA A 362 -10.31 13.44 5.85
CA ALA A 362 -10.33 11.97 5.82
C ALA A 362 -11.74 11.38 5.88
N ARG A 363 -12.72 12.21 6.31
CA ARG A 363 -14.12 11.83 6.48
C ARG A 363 -14.32 10.51 7.24
N LEU A 364 -13.47 10.33 8.25
CA LEU A 364 -13.54 9.26 9.23
C LEU A 364 -14.00 9.85 10.55
N GLU A 365 -14.79 9.11 11.30
CA GLU A 365 -15.25 9.53 12.62
C GLU A 365 -14.41 8.89 13.73
N LYS A 366 -14.35 9.57 14.88
CA LYS A 366 -13.75 8.98 16.09
C LYS A 366 -14.51 7.70 16.47
N GLY A 367 -13.77 6.62 16.67
CA GLY A 367 -14.33 5.30 16.99
C GLY A 367 -14.44 4.37 15.80
N ASP A 368 -14.33 4.87 14.59
CA ASP A 368 -14.32 4.07 13.37
C ASP A 368 -13.16 3.09 13.35
N GLN A 369 -13.35 1.97 12.67
CA GLN A 369 -12.26 1.05 12.35
C GLN A 369 -11.41 1.61 11.21
N VAL A 370 -10.11 1.31 11.24
CA VAL A 370 -9.25 1.57 10.10
C VAL A 370 -9.70 0.69 8.93
N PRO A 371 -10.00 1.27 7.76
CA PRO A 371 -10.50 0.52 6.61
C PRO A 371 -9.55 -0.58 6.15
N LEU A 372 -10.09 -1.63 5.55
CA LEU A 372 -9.40 -2.76 4.94
C LEU A 372 -8.56 -3.64 5.90
N VAL A 373 -8.70 -3.47 7.20
CA VAL A 373 -7.98 -4.24 8.21
C VAL A 373 -8.88 -5.35 8.78
N PRO A 374 -8.57 -6.64 8.56
CA PRO A 374 -9.33 -7.74 9.16
C PRO A 374 -9.05 -7.84 10.67
N ARG A 375 -10.07 -8.22 11.45
CA ARG A 375 -9.93 -8.41 12.90
C ARG A 375 -9.23 -9.71 13.28
N VAL A 376 -9.35 -10.71 12.42
CA VAL A 376 -8.77 -12.04 12.64
C VAL A 376 -8.03 -12.46 11.39
N LYS A 377 -6.79 -12.87 11.58
CA LYS A 377 -6.00 -13.61 10.60
C LYS A 377 -5.51 -14.88 11.28
N ALA A 378 -5.73 -16.04 10.66
CA ALA A 378 -5.23 -17.31 11.13
C ALA A 378 -4.54 -18.05 9.98
N THR A 379 -3.41 -18.71 10.27
CA THR A 379 -2.69 -19.53 9.32
C THR A 379 -2.35 -20.87 9.95
N LEU A 380 -2.59 -21.94 9.22
CA LEU A 380 -2.16 -23.31 9.57
C LEU A 380 -1.29 -23.82 8.44
N GLY A 381 -0.03 -24.06 8.72
CA GLY A 381 0.91 -24.74 7.84
C GLY A 381 1.09 -26.20 8.29
N VAL A 382 1.08 -27.09 7.34
CA VAL A 382 1.29 -28.53 7.55
C VAL A 382 2.33 -29.03 6.58
N LYS A 383 3.32 -29.76 7.09
CA LYS A 383 4.26 -30.50 6.27
C LYS A 383 4.29 -31.94 6.75
N TYR A 384 4.18 -32.87 5.81
CA TYR A 384 4.32 -34.30 6.07
C TYR A 384 5.42 -34.89 5.19
N ASN A 385 6.44 -35.46 5.82
CA ASN A 385 7.55 -36.11 5.11
C ASN A 385 7.18 -37.58 4.87
N PHE A 386 6.85 -37.94 3.60
CA PHE A 386 6.62 -39.31 3.23
C PHE A 386 7.94 -40.09 3.22
N THR A 387 9.00 -39.44 2.79
CA THR A 387 10.39 -39.95 2.77
C THR A 387 11.31 -38.76 3.08
N ASP A 388 12.61 -39.04 3.20
CA ASP A 388 13.63 -37.99 3.34
C ASP A 388 13.69 -37.03 2.12
N LYS A 389 13.17 -37.50 0.97
CA LYS A 389 13.18 -36.73 -0.27
C LYS A 389 11.84 -36.11 -0.64
N ILE A 390 10.73 -36.68 -0.20
CA ILE A 390 9.39 -36.25 -0.63
C ILE A 390 8.59 -35.79 0.58
N ALA A 391 8.06 -34.57 0.50
CA ALA A 391 7.16 -34.03 1.49
C ALA A 391 5.92 -33.38 0.84
N LEU A 392 4.76 -33.57 1.45
CA LEU A 392 3.56 -32.79 1.19
C LEU A 392 3.62 -31.52 2.03
N VAL A 393 3.29 -30.38 1.45
CA VAL A 393 3.20 -29.09 2.13
C VAL A 393 1.84 -28.47 1.86
N GLY A 394 1.17 -28.04 2.91
CA GLY A 394 -0.14 -27.40 2.81
C GLY A 394 -0.17 -26.15 3.68
N THR A 395 -0.92 -25.14 3.25
CA THR A 395 -1.17 -23.94 4.04
C THR A 395 -2.64 -23.56 3.91
N TYR A 396 -3.29 -23.33 5.05
CA TYR A 396 -4.62 -22.72 5.09
C TYR A 396 -4.50 -21.36 5.73
N THR A 397 -4.99 -20.31 5.06
CA THR A 397 -5.01 -18.95 5.59
C THR A 397 -6.43 -18.43 5.59
N TYR A 398 -6.87 -17.94 6.76
CA TYR A 398 -8.17 -17.33 6.97
C TYR A 398 -8.04 -15.85 7.28
N PHE A 399 -8.92 -15.04 6.70
CA PHE A 399 -9.12 -13.63 7.03
C PHE A 399 -10.59 -13.40 7.35
N SER A 400 -10.86 -12.73 8.47
CA SER A 400 -12.22 -12.28 8.79
C SER A 400 -12.67 -11.17 7.83
N LYS A 401 -13.96 -10.86 7.87
CA LYS A 401 -14.52 -9.69 7.19
C LYS A 401 -13.78 -8.41 7.57
N ARG A 402 -13.74 -7.46 6.64
CA ARG A 402 -13.15 -6.13 6.80
C ARG A 402 -14.02 -5.08 6.14
N ASP A 403 -14.02 -3.87 6.71
CA ASP A 403 -14.82 -2.78 6.18
C ASP A 403 -13.97 -1.92 5.23
N THR A 404 -14.60 -1.39 4.21
CA THR A 404 -14.09 -0.35 3.34
C THR A 404 -15.05 0.82 3.34
N ARG A 405 -14.59 1.96 2.86
CA ARG A 405 -15.40 3.18 2.81
C ARG A 405 -15.23 3.84 1.46
N GLU A 406 -16.32 4.41 1.02
CA GLU A 406 -16.41 5.24 -0.16
C GLU A 406 -17.04 6.57 0.25
N ILE A 407 -16.52 7.65 -0.31
CA ILE A 407 -17.10 8.97 -0.18
C ILE A 407 -17.83 9.26 -1.48
N ARG A 408 -19.13 9.47 -1.39
CA ARG A 408 -19.94 9.93 -2.51
C ARG A 408 -20.19 11.42 -2.33
N GLU A 409 -19.65 12.22 -3.24
CA GLU A 409 -19.91 13.66 -3.25
C GLU A 409 -21.42 13.89 -3.46
N SER A 410 -22.04 14.68 -2.59
CA SER A 410 -23.44 15.09 -2.75
C SER A 410 -23.53 16.02 -3.95
N GLU A 411 -24.53 15.78 -4.81
CA GLU A 411 -24.86 16.70 -5.89
C GLU A 411 -25.53 17.98 -5.36
N ASP A 412 -26.12 17.90 -4.16
CA ASP A 412 -26.68 19.03 -3.44
C ASP A 412 -25.58 19.76 -2.67
N LEU A 413 -25.28 21.00 -3.08
CA LEU A 413 -24.24 21.85 -2.49
C LEU A 413 -24.48 22.19 -1.01
N ASN A 414 -25.69 21.97 -0.50
CA ASN A 414 -26.09 22.23 0.89
C ASN A 414 -26.03 20.98 1.77
N LYS A 415 -25.70 19.83 1.18
CA LYS A 415 -25.57 18.56 1.91
C LYS A 415 -24.11 18.13 1.99
N ASP A 416 -23.77 17.55 3.12
CA ASP A 416 -22.49 16.86 3.27
C ASP A 416 -22.46 15.64 2.35
N ASP A 417 -21.25 15.28 1.92
CA ASP A 417 -21.05 14.08 1.12
C ASP A 417 -21.41 12.82 1.93
N ASP A 418 -22.01 11.83 1.29
CA ASP A 418 -22.37 10.57 1.91
C ASP A 418 -21.16 9.66 2.11
N ILE A 419 -21.03 9.09 3.32
CA ILE A 419 -20.05 8.05 3.60
C ILE A 419 -20.73 6.69 3.49
N ILE A 420 -20.36 5.94 2.45
CA ILE A 420 -20.88 4.59 2.24
C ILE A 420 -19.90 3.58 2.84
N LYS A 421 -20.41 2.77 3.78
CA LYS A 421 -19.64 1.68 4.38
C LYS A 421 -19.97 0.38 3.63
N HIS A 422 -18.94 -0.29 3.13
CA HIS A 422 -19.04 -1.61 2.55
C HIS A 422 -18.31 -2.63 3.40
N THR A 423 -18.79 -3.85 3.44
CA THR A 423 -18.13 -4.95 4.12
C THR A 423 -17.68 -5.99 3.11
N ILE A 424 -16.37 -6.19 3.03
CA ILE A 424 -15.78 -7.28 2.25
C ILE A 424 -15.85 -8.54 3.10
N GLY A 425 -16.46 -9.60 2.60
CA GLY A 425 -16.64 -10.87 3.29
C GLY A 425 -15.31 -11.51 3.71
N GLY A 426 -15.35 -12.28 4.79
CA GLY A 426 -14.21 -13.11 5.19
C GLY A 426 -14.01 -14.28 4.24
N TYR A 427 -12.77 -14.79 4.16
CA TYR A 427 -12.44 -15.91 3.30
C TYR A 427 -11.32 -16.76 3.88
N GLY A 428 -11.28 -18.03 3.45
CA GLY A 428 -10.20 -18.96 3.69
C GLY A 428 -9.65 -19.49 2.38
N VAL A 429 -8.34 -19.58 2.28
CA VAL A 429 -7.62 -20.05 1.08
C VAL A 429 -6.69 -21.19 1.47
N THR A 430 -6.69 -22.26 0.67
CA THR A 430 -5.82 -23.42 0.87
C THR A 430 -4.86 -23.55 -0.30
N ASP A 431 -3.58 -23.64 0.03
CA ASP A 431 -2.50 -23.95 -0.91
C ASP A 431 -1.94 -25.33 -0.61
N LEU A 432 -1.67 -26.12 -1.65
CA LEU A 432 -1.04 -27.45 -1.53
C LEU A 432 0.11 -27.60 -2.50
N GLY A 433 1.13 -28.33 -2.09
CA GLY A 433 2.26 -28.63 -2.95
C GLY A 433 3.05 -29.83 -2.48
N VAL A 434 3.83 -30.40 -3.39
CA VAL A 434 4.78 -31.46 -3.12
C VAL A 434 6.19 -30.90 -3.26
N LEU A 435 7.01 -31.12 -2.27
CA LEU A 435 8.43 -30.79 -2.26
C LEU A 435 9.22 -32.08 -2.53
N TYR A 436 10.07 -32.04 -3.54
CA TYR A 436 11.03 -33.10 -3.86
C TYR A 436 12.46 -32.59 -3.69
N LYS A 437 13.22 -33.18 -2.78
CA LYS A 437 14.66 -32.94 -2.61
C LYS A 437 15.42 -33.91 -3.53
N ALA A 438 15.92 -33.41 -4.65
CA ALA A 438 16.68 -34.24 -5.60
C ALA A 438 18.03 -34.69 -4.99
N ASP A 439 18.71 -33.72 -4.36
CA ASP A 439 19.98 -33.92 -3.64
C ASP A 439 20.18 -32.86 -2.54
N ALA A 440 21.40 -32.71 -2.00
CA ALA A 440 21.72 -31.74 -0.96
C ALA A 440 21.68 -30.29 -1.46
N TYR A 441 21.74 -30.08 -2.76
CA TYR A 441 21.88 -28.76 -3.39
C TYR A 441 20.65 -28.35 -4.19
N SER A 442 19.76 -29.30 -4.51
CA SER A 442 18.63 -29.05 -5.39
C SER A 442 17.29 -29.54 -4.82
N ASN A 443 16.26 -28.73 -4.97
CA ASN A 443 14.90 -29.12 -4.66
C ASN A 443 13.91 -28.56 -5.69
N ILE A 444 12.84 -29.29 -5.89
CA ILE A 444 11.72 -28.96 -6.78
C ILE A 444 10.45 -28.90 -5.95
N LYS A 445 9.65 -27.86 -6.12
CA LYS A 445 8.34 -27.72 -5.50
C LYS A 445 7.28 -27.51 -6.58
N VAL A 446 6.30 -28.40 -6.61
CA VAL A 446 5.15 -28.31 -7.51
C VAL A 446 3.89 -28.16 -6.68
N GLY A 447 2.99 -27.27 -7.08
CA GLY A 447 1.78 -27.10 -6.30
C GLY A 447 0.74 -26.19 -6.95
N ALA A 448 -0.35 -25.99 -6.19
CA ALA A 448 -1.41 -25.09 -6.54
C ALA A 448 -1.71 -24.15 -5.37
N LYS A 449 -1.82 -22.85 -5.65
CA LYS A 449 -2.38 -21.86 -4.77
C LYS A 449 -3.88 -21.81 -4.99
N ASN A 450 -4.63 -21.50 -3.91
CA ASN A 450 -6.09 -21.43 -3.93
C ASN A 450 -6.72 -22.70 -4.58
N ILE A 451 -6.32 -23.86 -4.09
CA ILE A 451 -6.66 -25.16 -4.72
C ILE A 451 -8.16 -25.39 -4.89
N PHE A 452 -8.98 -24.83 -4.01
CA PHE A 452 -10.43 -24.91 -4.06
C PHE A 452 -11.07 -23.81 -4.92
N ASN A 453 -10.28 -23.00 -5.61
CA ASN A 453 -10.74 -21.88 -6.44
C ASN A 453 -11.71 -20.94 -5.73
N LYS A 454 -11.42 -20.61 -4.46
CA LYS A 454 -12.24 -19.68 -3.67
C LYS A 454 -12.21 -18.31 -4.33
N LYS A 455 -13.38 -17.78 -4.71
CA LYS A 455 -13.53 -16.42 -5.22
C LYS A 455 -13.67 -15.45 -4.06
N TYR A 456 -12.90 -14.39 -4.06
CA TYR A 456 -12.94 -13.32 -3.07
C TYR A 456 -12.32 -12.04 -3.63
N ASN A 457 -12.68 -10.89 -3.04
CA ASN A 457 -12.15 -9.60 -3.45
C ASN A 457 -11.08 -9.12 -2.46
N LEU A 458 -9.98 -8.62 -3.00
CA LEU A 458 -8.91 -7.96 -2.22
C LEU A 458 -9.38 -6.57 -1.77
N ARG A 459 -10.12 -5.87 -2.63
CA ARG A 459 -10.75 -4.58 -2.37
C ARG A 459 -12.09 -4.54 -3.09
N GLU A 460 -13.05 -3.87 -2.49
CA GLU A 460 -14.38 -3.70 -3.06
C GLU A 460 -14.96 -2.35 -2.61
N THR A 461 -15.59 -1.65 -3.55
CA THR A 461 -16.36 -0.43 -3.37
C THR A 461 -17.67 -0.58 -4.15
N SER A 462 -18.56 0.40 -4.11
CA SER A 462 -19.79 0.38 -4.93
C SER A 462 -19.52 0.41 -6.43
N LEU A 463 -18.35 0.90 -6.84
CA LEU A 463 -18.00 1.16 -8.23
C LEU A 463 -16.88 0.23 -8.77
N GLU A 464 -16.17 -0.45 -7.90
CA GLU A 464 -14.96 -1.19 -8.27
C GLU A 464 -14.76 -2.41 -7.37
N ALA A 465 -14.45 -3.54 -7.96
CA ALA A 465 -13.99 -4.73 -7.25
C ALA A 465 -12.63 -5.16 -7.81
N LEU A 466 -11.69 -5.44 -6.91
CA LEU A 466 -10.40 -6.03 -7.25
C LEU A 466 -10.42 -7.51 -6.84
N PRO A 467 -10.70 -8.44 -7.76
CA PRO A 467 -10.73 -9.87 -7.45
C PRO A 467 -9.32 -10.39 -7.15
N ALA A 468 -9.24 -11.37 -6.27
CA ALA A 468 -8.02 -12.11 -6.04
C ALA A 468 -7.77 -13.12 -7.18
N PRO A 469 -6.51 -13.54 -7.37
CA PRO A 469 -6.20 -14.60 -8.32
C PRO A 469 -6.99 -15.88 -8.00
N GLU A 470 -7.52 -16.49 -9.04
CA GLU A 470 -8.12 -17.82 -8.97
C GLU A 470 -7.05 -18.88 -8.74
N LYS A 471 -7.43 -20.16 -8.81
CA LYS A 471 -6.49 -21.27 -8.72
C LYS A 471 -5.30 -21.07 -9.66
N THR A 472 -4.08 -21.14 -9.11
CA THR A 472 -2.84 -20.95 -9.85
C THR A 472 -1.89 -22.10 -9.57
N TYR A 473 -1.34 -22.70 -10.63
CA TYR A 473 -0.33 -23.73 -10.51
C TYR A 473 1.06 -23.13 -10.58
N TYR A 474 2.01 -23.72 -9.86
CA TYR A 474 3.40 -23.27 -9.87
C TYR A 474 4.38 -24.45 -9.87
N LEU A 475 5.52 -24.20 -10.48
CA LEU A 475 6.72 -25.03 -10.43
C LEU A 475 7.87 -24.11 -9.97
N GLU A 476 8.55 -24.49 -8.91
CA GLU A 476 9.72 -23.80 -8.39
C GLU A 476 10.88 -24.78 -8.32
N MET A 477 12.04 -24.38 -8.80
CA MET A 477 13.28 -25.14 -8.72
C MET A 477 14.35 -24.28 -8.06
N ASN A 478 14.94 -24.78 -6.99
CA ASN A 478 16.06 -24.14 -6.31
C ASN A 478 17.31 -25.01 -6.46
N VAL A 479 18.38 -24.40 -6.94
CA VAL A 479 19.69 -25.02 -7.09
C VAL A 479 20.74 -24.16 -6.43
N ARG A 480 21.58 -24.75 -5.59
CA ARG A 480 22.73 -24.09 -4.98
C ARG A 480 24.00 -24.60 -5.64
N PHE A 481 24.88 -23.71 -6.03
CA PHE A 481 26.16 -24.01 -6.66
C PHE A 481 27.30 -23.84 -5.65
#